data_0cd9113f92f7a8dd5cbcffdbf8fe46bd
#
_entry.id   0cd9113f92f7a8dd5cbcffdbf8fe46bd
#
_cell.length_a   1.000
_cell.length_b   1.000
_cell.length_c   1.000
_cell.angle_alpha   90.00
_cell.angle_beta   90.00
_cell.angle_gamma   90.00
#
_symmetry.space_group_name_H-M   'P 1'
#
loop_
_entity.id
_entity.type
_entity.pdbx_description
1 polymer ?
#
loop_
_entity_poly.entity_id
_entity_poly.type
_entity_poly.pdbx_seq_one_letter_code
_entity_poly.pdbx_strand_id
1 'polypeptide(L)'
;DIPNETMGWDSGPLLLNRNVPFQPTEVEEIPVTPMRKWWVYLTWGLTWWMPDSVLNHVLGKKRPDVRMAWREKVTICLLIFFLCAVILFYIIGIGRLLCPDFNNAWNEGQLSEHDSGKSFFVAVAGDVYDLSRFYKLDHSDIPSQPVTSDVMMELAGKDLTSYFPVPLHAGCPGLVTDPSLELSQHQNLTAEIPQAIHKSGAAQTYDKTKLKNENWYFHTFLPRMKPYRKGYYVYDRKSIRSESSWRKWAIVNDRIYDLSNYVYSQERHPADDKYSFLPNDLVDLFDAQAGEDISSDFDALMDSLPSNRRHQTQQCLDNAFHVGQTDFRQEPKCVVQNYLLLSFSVLIFCSIFAKFLSALQLAHRPTPEQQERFVICHVPCYTEGEESLRKTIE
;
A
#
# COMPACT_ATOMS: atom_id res chain seq x y z
N ASP A 1 -66.52 -4.21 -49.48
CA ASP A 1 -66.61 -3.23 -50.59
C ASP A 1 -65.66 -2.08 -50.33
N ILE A 2 -64.45 -2.19 -50.85
CA ILE A 2 -63.46 -1.10 -50.84
C ILE A 2 -63.27 -0.72 -52.31
N PRO A 3 -63.52 0.57 -52.69
CA PRO A 3 -63.29 0.98 -54.05
C PRO A 3 -61.80 1.03 -54.39
N ASN A 4 -61.48 0.41 -55.49
CA ASN A 4 -60.14 0.36 -56.09
C ASN A 4 -60.00 1.66 -56.93
N GLU A 5 -59.42 2.73 -56.36
CA GLU A 5 -58.98 3.90 -57.15
C GLU A 5 -57.54 3.71 -57.58
N THR A 6 -57.37 3.41 -58.84
CA THR A 6 -56.09 3.45 -59.52
C THR A 6 -55.66 4.89 -59.74
N MET A 7 -54.74 5.38 -58.91
CA MET A 7 -54.05 6.68 -59.16
C MET A 7 -53.12 6.53 -60.35
N GLY A 8 -53.54 7.09 -61.47
CA GLY A 8 -52.71 7.23 -62.65
C GLY A 8 -51.58 8.25 -62.38
N TRP A 9 -50.39 7.80 -62.60
CA TRP A 9 -49.23 8.67 -62.62
C TRP A 9 -49.15 9.35 -63.96
N ASP A 10 -49.64 10.62 -64.01
CA ASP A 10 -49.41 11.49 -65.14
C ASP A 10 -47.97 11.95 -65.18
N SER A 11 -47.18 11.37 -66.10
CA SER A 11 -45.80 11.75 -66.38
C SER A 11 -45.73 13.04 -67.17
N GLY A 12 -46.11 14.15 -66.58
CA GLY A 12 -45.80 15.47 -67.12
C GLY A 12 -44.32 15.84 -66.86
N PRO A 13 -43.65 16.43 -67.88
CA PRO A 13 -42.25 16.83 -67.68
C PRO A 13 -42.21 17.97 -66.66
N LEU A 14 -41.52 17.70 -65.55
CA LEU A 14 -41.14 18.74 -64.58
C LEU A 14 -40.27 19.78 -65.29
N LEU A 15 -40.92 20.86 -65.74
CA LEU A 15 -40.22 22.06 -66.23
C LEU A 15 -39.46 22.66 -65.03
N LEU A 16 -38.22 22.29 -64.84
CA LEU A 16 -37.26 22.97 -64.00
C LEU A 16 -37.15 24.41 -64.48
N ASN A 17 -37.87 25.33 -63.82
CA ASN A 17 -37.72 26.75 -64.08
C ASN A 17 -36.32 27.21 -63.69
N ARG A 18 -35.44 27.33 -64.66
CA ARG A 18 -33.97 27.57 -64.56
C ARG A 18 -33.62 28.99 -64.10
N ASN A 19 -34.57 29.84 -63.80
CA ASN A 19 -34.37 31.26 -63.52
C ASN A 19 -34.80 31.72 -62.12
N VAL A 20 -34.76 30.84 -61.12
CA VAL A 20 -34.83 31.29 -59.74
C VAL A 20 -33.38 31.64 -59.35
N PRO A 21 -33.04 32.91 -59.09
CA PRO A 21 -31.70 33.26 -58.61
C PRO A 21 -31.52 32.54 -57.24
N PHE A 22 -30.47 31.73 -57.15
CA PHE A 22 -30.01 31.13 -55.93
C PHE A 22 -29.63 32.27 -54.98
N GLN A 23 -30.58 32.65 -54.08
CA GLN A 23 -30.25 33.51 -52.93
C GLN A 23 -29.44 32.63 -51.99
N PRO A 24 -28.17 32.99 -51.73
CA PRO A 24 -27.42 32.28 -50.68
C PRO A 24 -28.21 32.53 -49.38
N THR A 25 -28.80 31.48 -48.82
CA THR A 25 -29.38 31.51 -47.48
C THR A 25 -28.26 31.98 -46.58
N GLU A 26 -28.40 33.15 -45.95
CA GLU A 26 -27.47 33.57 -44.89
C GLU A 26 -27.36 32.42 -43.92
N VAL A 27 -26.19 31.83 -43.82
CA VAL A 27 -25.88 30.82 -42.86
C VAL A 27 -25.92 31.53 -41.51
N GLU A 28 -26.97 31.33 -40.76
CA GLU A 28 -27.14 31.87 -39.41
C GLU A 28 -25.93 31.34 -38.58
N GLU A 29 -24.97 32.20 -38.28
CA GLU A 29 -23.82 31.85 -37.46
C GLU A 29 -24.29 31.57 -36.04
N ILE A 30 -24.46 30.32 -35.71
CA ILE A 30 -24.84 29.88 -34.36
C ILE A 30 -23.72 30.35 -33.41
N PRO A 31 -24.01 31.18 -32.38
CA PRO A 31 -23.00 31.70 -31.48
C PRO A 31 -22.29 30.57 -30.76
N VAL A 32 -20.95 30.57 -30.82
CA VAL A 32 -20.10 29.54 -30.19
C VAL A 32 -20.30 29.60 -28.68
N THR A 33 -20.83 28.52 -28.11
CA THR A 33 -21.08 28.42 -26.66
C THR A 33 -19.75 28.51 -25.87
N PRO A 34 -19.76 29.05 -24.63
CA PRO A 34 -18.55 29.12 -23.80
C PRO A 34 -17.87 27.73 -23.62
N MET A 35 -18.67 26.69 -23.52
CA MET A 35 -18.19 25.29 -23.41
C MET A 35 -17.38 24.87 -24.66
N ARG A 36 -17.83 25.26 -25.85
CA ARG A 36 -17.13 24.97 -27.11
C ARG A 36 -15.79 25.72 -27.19
N LYS A 37 -15.73 26.96 -26.71
CA LYS A 37 -14.48 27.71 -26.62
C LYS A 37 -13.46 27.03 -25.71
N TRP A 38 -13.87 26.62 -24.50
CA TRP A 38 -13.05 25.85 -23.57
C TRP A 38 -12.52 24.55 -24.18
N TRP A 39 -13.39 23.81 -24.87
CA TRP A 39 -13.00 22.58 -25.56
C TRP A 39 -11.93 22.83 -26.64
N VAL A 40 -12.09 23.87 -27.43
CA VAL A 40 -11.13 24.25 -28.46
C VAL A 40 -9.78 24.63 -27.82
N TYR A 41 -9.77 25.44 -26.77
CA TYR A 41 -8.52 25.76 -26.05
C TYR A 41 -7.83 24.52 -25.48
N LEU A 42 -8.56 23.62 -24.85
CA LEU A 42 -8.05 22.34 -24.35
C LEU A 42 -7.43 21.51 -25.47
N THR A 43 -8.13 21.42 -26.60
CA THR A 43 -7.69 20.67 -27.78
C THR A 43 -6.40 21.23 -28.35
N TRP A 44 -6.28 22.54 -28.49
CA TRP A 44 -5.05 23.18 -28.92
C TRP A 44 -3.92 22.99 -27.88
N GLY A 45 -4.19 23.14 -26.63
CA GLY A 45 -3.23 22.95 -25.56
C GLY A 45 -2.64 21.54 -25.54
N LEU A 46 -3.48 20.50 -25.63
CA LEU A 46 -3.03 19.10 -25.61
C LEU A 46 -2.37 18.65 -26.93
N THR A 47 -2.64 19.35 -28.05
CA THR A 47 -2.08 19.00 -29.37
C THR A 47 -1.08 20.05 -29.90
N TRP A 48 -0.57 20.95 -29.02
CA TRP A 48 0.38 22.02 -29.40
C TRP A 48 1.66 21.48 -30.06
N TRP A 49 2.11 20.27 -29.68
CA TRP A 49 3.28 19.58 -30.21
C TRP A 49 3.12 19.16 -31.69
N MET A 50 1.90 19.19 -32.24
CA MET A 50 1.61 18.83 -33.63
C MET A 50 1.22 20.07 -34.44
N PRO A 51 2.15 20.72 -35.17
CA PRO A 51 1.84 21.89 -35.95
C PRO A 51 0.99 21.57 -37.18
N ASP A 52 0.19 22.53 -37.62
CA ASP A 52 -0.69 22.36 -38.77
C ASP A 52 0.04 22.01 -40.07
N SER A 53 1.33 22.42 -40.21
CA SER A 53 2.17 22.06 -41.34
C SER A 53 2.36 20.53 -41.46
N VAL A 54 2.55 19.85 -40.34
CA VAL A 54 2.69 18.38 -40.32
C VAL A 54 1.36 17.70 -40.66
N LEU A 55 0.25 18.20 -40.15
CA LEU A 55 -1.09 17.68 -40.45
C LEU A 55 -1.43 17.84 -41.94
N ASN A 56 -0.99 18.92 -42.55
CA ASN A 56 -1.27 19.23 -43.95
C ASN A 56 -0.36 18.41 -44.90
N HIS A 57 0.97 18.42 -44.67
CA HIS A 57 1.93 17.83 -45.60
C HIS A 57 2.18 16.33 -45.38
N VAL A 58 2.20 15.88 -44.13
CA VAL A 58 2.47 14.46 -43.81
C VAL A 58 1.21 13.64 -43.76
N LEU A 59 0.17 14.15 -43.12
CA LEU A 59 -1.10 13.40 -42.95
C LEU A 59 -2.16 13.76 -44.01
N GLY A 60 -1.82 14.63 -44.97
CA GLY A 60 -2.68 14.97 -46.12
C GLY A 60 -4.00 15.68 -45.76
N LYS A 61 -4.12 16.24 -44.55
CA LYS A 61 -5.36 16.87 -44.05
C LYS A 61 -5.40 18.36 -44.45
N LYS A 62 -5.77 18.63 -45.71
CA LYS A 62 -5.73 19.99 -46.28
C LYS A 62 -6.79 20.93 -45.65
N ARG A 63 -7.97 20.44 -45.31
CA ARG A 63 -9.09 21.27 -44.83
C ARG A 63 -8.95 21.57 -43.32
N PRO A 64 -9.25 22.81 -42.87
CA PRO A 64 -9.09 23.23 -41.48
C PRO A 64 -10.08 22.50 -40.52
N ASP A 65 -11.30 22.21 -40.95
CA ASP A 65 -12.28 21.43 -40.20
C ASP A 65 -11.83 19.99 -39.94
N VAL A 66 -11.22 19.33 -40.93
CA VAL A 66 -10.66 17.97 -40.79
C VAL A 66 -9.46 17.95 -39.84
N ARG A 67 -8.62 19.00 -39.87
CA ARG A 67 -7.49 19.16 -38.93
C ARG A 67 -8.02 19.32 -37.47
N MET A 68 -9.05 20.16 -37.30
CA MET A 68 -9.65 20.36 -35.99
C MET A 68 -10.32 19.08 -35.47
N ALA A 69 -11.08 18.38 -36.30
CA ALA A 69 -11.68 17.09 -35.95
C ALA A 69 -10.63 16.02 -35.58
N TRP A 70 -9.48 16.02 -36.25
CA TRP A 70 -8.37 15.15 -35.88
C TRP A 70 -7.79 15.50 -34.51
N ARG A 71 -7.56 16.79 -34.25
CA ARG A 71 -7.08 17.27 -32.96
C ARG A 71 -8.04 16.90 -31.82
N GLU A 72 -9.33 17.03 -32.03
CA GLU A 72 -10.37 16.63 -31.06
C GLU A 72 -10.32 15.14 -30.75
N LYS A 73 -10.18 14.28 -31.79
CA LYS A 73 -10.02 12.82 -31.59
C LYS A 73 -8.77 12.48 -30.78
N VAL A 74 -7.64 13.10 -31.12
CA VAL A 74 -6.38 12.88 -30.38
C VAL A 74 -6.50 13.36 -28.93
N THR A 75 -7.14 14.52 -28.72
CA THR A 75 -7.41 15.05 -27.38
C THR A 75 -8.24 14.06 -26.54
N ILE A 76 -9.29 13.51 -27.10
CA ILE A 76 -10.11 12.50 -26.40
C ILE A 76 -9.27 11.28 -26.06
N CYS A 77 -8.48 10.76 -27.00
CA CYS A 77 -7.59 9.63 -26.74
C CYS A 77 -6.56 9.93 -25.63
N LEU A 78 -5.96 11.13 -25.64
CA LEU A 78 -5.03 11.55 -24.59
C LEU A 78 -5.70 11.68 -23.23
N LEU A 79 -6.90 12.23 -23.17
CA LEU A 79 -7.67 12.33 -21.92
C LEU A 79 -8.03 10.95 -21.37
N ILE A 80 -8.45 10.02 -22.23
CA ILE A 80 -8.73 8.64 -21.83
C ILE A 80 -7.45 7.97 -21.31
N PHE A 81 -6.33 8.12 -22.04
CA PHE A 81 -5.05 7.57 -21.62
C PHE A 81 -4.60 8.15 -20.28
N PHE A 82 -4.71 9.46 -20.10
CA PHE A 82 -4.37 10.14 -18.85
C PHE A 82 -5.25 9.64 -17.69
N LEU A 83 -6.56 9.53 -17.92
CA LEU A 83 -7.49 9.01 -16.91
C LEU A 83 -7.13 7.56 -16.51
N CYS A 84 -6.85 6.71 -17.48
CA CYS A 84 -6.40 5.34 -17.22
C CYS A 84 -5.07 5.30 -16.44
N ALA A 85 -4.11 6.16 -16.80
CA ALA A 85 -2.83 6.27 -16.10
C ALA A 85 -3.02 6.73 -14.65
N VAL A 86 -3.90 7.71 -14.41
CA VAL A 86 -4.25 8.17 -13.05
C VAL A 86 -4.88 7.06 -12.23
N ILE A 87 -5.81 6.30 -12.82
CA ILE A 87 -6.46 5.16 -12.13
C ILE A 87 -5.44 4.07 -11.81
N LEU A 88 -4.55 3.72 -12.75
CA LEU A 88 -3.49 2.73 -12.52
C LEU A 88 -2.50 3.21 -11.45
N PHE A 89 -2.08 4.47 -11.51
CA PHE A 89 -1.21 5.06 -10.49
C PHE A 89 -1.89 5.04 -9.11
N TYR A 90 -3.18 5.35 -9.06
CA TYR A 90 -3.98 5.30 -7.85
C TYR A 90 -4.00 3.88 -7.25
N ILE A 91 -4.31 2.86 -8.06
CA ILE A 91 -4.42 1.48 -7.59
C ILE A 91 -3.06 0.92 -7.13
N ILE A 92 -1.97 1.19 -7.88
CA ILE A 92 -0.67 0.57 -7.64
C ILE A 92 0.23 1.46 -6.78
N GLY A 93 0.20 2.77 -6.98
CA GLY A 93 1.18 3.72 -6.46
C GLY A 93 0.79 4.37 -5.15
N ILE A 94 -0.45 4.77 -4.98
CA ILE A 94 -0.89 5.55 -3.80
C ILE A 94 -0.74 4.74 -2.51
N GLY A 95 -1.02 3.43 -2.56
CA GLY A 95 -0.85 2.55 -1.43
C GLY A 95 0.59 2.50 -0.93
N ARG A 96 1.53 2.34 -1.84
CA ARG A 96 2.95 2.32 -1.53
C ARG A 96 3.49 3.68 -1.10
N LEU A 97 2.86 4.77 -1.54
CA LEU A 97 3.28 6.13 -1.17
C LEU A 97 2.82 6.50 0.24
N LEU A 98 1.59 6.17 0.60
CA LEU A 98 1.00 6.53 1.90
C LEU A 98 1.38 5.55 3.02
N CYS A 99 1.46 4.25 2.69
CA CYS A 99 1.74 3.19 3.66
C CYS A 99 2.64 2.11 3.04
N PRO A 100 3.96 2.39 2.85
CA PRO A 100 4.88 1.53 2.10
C PRO A 100 5.02 0.14 2.71
N ASP A 101 5.00 0.03 4.04
CA ASP A 101 5.23 -1.21 4.78
C ASP A 101 3.95 -1.91 5.24
N PHE A 102 2.79 -1.53 4.68
CA PHE A 102 1.49 -2.10 5.07
C PHE A 102 1.47 -3.64 5.06
N ASN A 103 2.08 -4.25 4.04
CA ASN A 103 2.14 -5.71 3.89
C ASN A 103 3.33 -6.35 4.63
N ASN A 104 4.20 -5.54 5.23
CA ASN A 104 5.39 -5.98 5.94
C ASN A 104 5.22 -5.86 7.46
N ALA A 105 4.01 -5.72 7.96
CA ALA A 105 3.69 -5.66 9.38
C ALA A 105 2.88 -6.89 9.79
N TRP A 106 3.26 -7.52 10.89
CA TRP A 106 2.71 -8.77 11.38
C TRP A 106 2.35 -8.63 12.86
N ASN A 107 1.07 -8.77 13.20
CA ASN A 107 0.65 -8.86 14.58
C ASN A 107 0.66 -10.32 15.06
N GLU A 108 0.43 -10.55 16.35
CA GLU A 108 0.44 -11.88 16.96
C GLU A 108 -0.49 -12.86 16.22
N GLY A 109 -1.74 -12.44 15.94
CA GLY A 109 -2.71 -13.30 15.23
C GLY A 109 -2.26 -13.66 13.82
N GLN A 110 -1.69 -12.71 13.08
CA GLN A 110 -1.16 -12.97 11.76
C GLN A 110 0.10 -13.83 11.79
N LEU A 111 0.95 -13.63 12.78
CA LEU A 111 2.16 -14.43 12.96
C LEU A 111 1.80 -15.89 13.27
N SER A 112 0.82 -16.13 14.15
CA SER A 112 0.38 -17.47 14.52
C SER A 112 -0.26 -18.29 13.38
N GLU A 113 -0.73 -17.65 12.30
CA GLU A 113 -1.17 -18.33 11.08
C GLU A 113 -0.03 -18.99 10.30
N HIS A 114 1.23 -18.62 10.61
CA HIS A 114 2.45 -19.10 9.95
C HIS A 114 3.20 -20.16 10.80
N ASP A 115 2.48 -21.14 11.29
CA ASP A 115 2.95 -22.22 12.19
C ASP A 115 3.24 -23.55 11.49
N SER A 116 3.33 -23.57 10.16
CA SER A 116 3.47 -24.81 9.38
C SER A 116 4.84 -24.92 8.70
N GLY A 117 5.24 -26.12 8.33
CA GLY A 117 6.49 -26.36 7.62
C GLY A 117 6.61 -25.73 6.23
N LYS A 118 5.50 -25.25 5.65
CA LYS A 118 5.49 -24.49 4.41
C LYS A 118 5.57 -22.97 4.66
N SER A 119 5.18 -22.55 5.84
CA SER A 119 5.13 -21.16 6.26
C SER A 119 5.50 -21.08 7.74
N PHE A 120 6.81 -21.00 8.00
CA PHE A 120 7.40 -20.97 9.32
C PHE A 120 7.93 -19.55 9.58
N PHE A 121 7.10 -18.72 10.22
CA PHE A 121 7.53 -17.37 10.60
C PHE A 121 7.72 -17.27 12.11
N VAL A 122 8.66 -16.42 12.51
CA VAL A 122 8.93 -16.11 13.92
C VAL A 122 9.22 -14.61 14.06
N ALA A 123 8.90 -14.06 15.22
CA ALA A 123 9.36 -12.71 15.56
C ALA A 123 10.57 -12.79 16.51
N VAL A 124 11.54 -11.89 16.36
CA VAL A 124 12.67 -11.71 17.28
C VAL A 124 13.00 -10.22 17.36
N ALA A 125 12.99 -9.66 18.55
CA ALA A 125 13.38 -8.27 18.81
C ALA A 125 12.68 -7.26 17.86
N GLY A 126 11.39 -7.46 17.60
CA GLY A 126 10.57 -6.56 16.78
C GLY A 126 10.63 -6.79 15.27
N ASP A 127 11.42 -7.75 14.79
CA ASP A 127 11.49 -8.14 13.39
C ASP A 127 10.90 -9.53 13.16
N VAL A 128 10.19 -9.71 12.02
CA VAL A 128 9.63 -11.00 11.62
C VAL A 128 10.50 -11.66 10.55
N TYR A 129 10.78 -12.95 10.74
CA TYR A 129 11.67 -13.75 9.90
C TYR A 129 10.96 -14.99 9.36
N ASP A 130 11.23 -15.32 8.09
CA ASP A 130 10.76 -16.54 7.42
C ASP A 130 11.81 -17.64 7.50
N LEU A 131 11.60 -18.60 8.38
CA LEU A 131 12.49 -19.74 8.60
C LEU A 131 12.02 -21.03 7.90
N SER A 132 11.09 -20.97 6.95
CA SER A 132 10.52 -22.13 6.25
C SER A 132 11.58 -23.02 5.57
N ARG A 133 12.74 -22.45 5.25
CA ARG A 133 13.85 -23.20 4.64
C ARG A 133 14.90 -23.64 5.64
N PHE A 134 14.91 -23.05 6.83
CA PHE A 134 15.94 -23.23 7.84
C PHE A 134 15.62 -24.37 8.82
N TYR A 135 14.37 -24.52 9.25
CA TYR A 135 13.97 -25.40 10.38
C TYR A 135 14.19 -26.89 10.14
N LYS A 136 14.47 -27.33 8.91
CA LYS A 136 14.48 -28.76 8.51
C LYS A 136 15.69 -29.56 9.01
N LEU A 137 16.66 -28.91 9.62
CA LEU A 137 17.90 -29.52 10.09
C LEU A 137 18.08 -29.24 11.57
N ASP A 138 18.65 -30.23 12.28
CA ASP A 138 19.13 -30.01 13.64
C ASP A 138 20.27 -28.99 13.57
N HIS A 139 20.24 -27.98 14.44
CA HIS A 139 21.21 -26.89 14.37
C HIS A 139 21.93 -26.59 15.69
N SER A 140 21.67 -27.36 16.74
CA SER A 140 22.43 -27.24 17.99
C SER A 140 23.81 -27.86 17.85
N ASP A 141 24.86 -27.14 18.29
CA ASP A 141 26.22 -27.63 18.43
C ASP A 141 26.56 -28.03 19.89
N ILE A 142 25.53 -28.03 20.78
CA ILE A 142 25.63 -28.43 22.18
C ILE A 142 25.03 -29.82 22.34
N PRO A 143 25.84 -30.88 22.56
CA PRO A 143 25.37 -32.28 22.58
C PRO A 143 24.28 -32.58 23.64
N SER A 144 24.27 -31.83 24.73
CA SER A 144 23.27 -31.96 25.82
C SER A 144 22.00 -31.20 25.59
N GLN A 145 21.92 -30.41 24.53
CA GLN A 145 20.76 -29.52 24.23
C GLN A 145 20.41 -29.66 22.73
N PRO A 146 19.93 -30.81 22.29
CA PRO A 146 19.54 -30.99 20.89
C PRO A 146 18.33 -30.11 20.54
N VAL A 147 18.43 -29.42 19.41
CA VAL A 147 17.33 -28.66 18.80
C VAL A 147 17.03 -29.30 17.44
N THR A 148 16.07 -30.21 17.47
CA THR A 148 15.61 -30.96 16.29
C THR A 148 14.60 -30.15 15.49
N SER A 149 14.30 -30.59 14.26
CA SER A 149 13.26 -29.97 13.42
C SER A 149 11.87 -29.98 14.11
N ASP A 150 11.57 -31.02 14.93
CA ASP A 150 10.29 -31.10 15.64
C ASP A 150 10.20 -30.03 16.75
N VAL A 151 11.28 -29.87 17.54
CA VAL A 151 11.39 -28.81 18.55
C VAL A 151 11.28 -27.43 17.89
N MET A 152 11.90 -27.24 16.72
CA MET A 152 11.79 -25.99 16.00
C MET A 152 10.37 -25.73 15.53
N MET A 153 9.62 -26.76 15.10
CA MET A 153 8.22 -26.59 14.68
C MET A 153 7.30 -26.11 15.81
N GLU A 154 7.60 -26.44 17.07
CA GLU A 154 6.83 -25.93 18.21
C GLU A 154 6.98 -24.41 18.41
N LEU A 155 8.05 -23.84 17.84
CA LEU A 155 8.36 -22.41 17.90
C LEU A 155 7.78 -21.60 16.73
N ALA A 156 7.19 -22.26 15.73
CA ALA A 156 6.61 -21.60 14.57
C ALA A 156 5.41 -20.71 14.96
N GLY A 157 5.30 -19.56 14.32
CA GLY A 157 4.20 -18.62 14.57
C GLY A 157 4.29 -17.87 15.90
N LYS A 158 5.43 -17.91 16.61
CA LYS A 158 5.60 -17.30 17.94
C LYS A 158 6.61 -16.16 17.95
N ASP A 159 6.51 -15.29 18.96
CA ASP A 159 7.55 -14.34 19.32
C ASP A 159 8.64 -15.06 20.13
N LEU A 160 9.84 -15.10 19.57
CA LEU A 160 11.01 -15.76 20.11
C LEU A 160 12.01 -14.78 20.74
N THR A 161 11.62 -13.56 21.04
CA THR A 161 12.53 -12.55 21.63
C THR A 161 13.19 -13.08 22.90
N SER A 162 12.49 -13.81 23.77
CA SER A 162 13.02 -14.42 24.98
C SER A 162 14.05 -15.54 24.73
N TYR A 163 14.07 -16.13 23.53
CA TYR A 163 15.03 -17.17 23.13
C TYR A 163 16.37 -16.63 22.64
N PHE A 164 16.44 -15.32 22.36
CA PHE A 164 17.63 -14.64 21.86
C PHE A 164 18.03 -13.49 22.79
N PRO A 165 18.41 -13.77 24.06
CA PRO A 165 18.84 -12.73 24.97
C PRO A 165 20.06 -12.01 24.43
N VAL A 166 19.99 -10.68 24.42
CA VAL A 166 21.09 -9.84 23.97
C VAL A 166 22.17 -9.79 25.04
N PRO A 167 23.45 -10.06 24.72
CA PRO A 167 24.57 -9.84 25.65
C PRO A 167 24.63 -8.35 26.05
N LEU A 168 24.33 -8.02 27.29
CA LEU A 168 24.18 -6.64 27.76
C LEU A 168 25.47 -5.82 27.61
N HIS A 169 26.63 -6.44 27.82
CA HIS A 169 27.91 -5.77 27.62
C HIS A 169 28.09 -5.26 26.17
N ALA A 170 27.65 -6.05 25.18
CA ALA A 170 27.72 -5.66 23.78
C ALA A 170 26.52 -4.79 23.34
N GLY A 171 25.32 -5.02 23.89
CA GLY A 171 24.11 -4.27 23.58
C GLY A 171 24.06 -2.89 24.20
N CYS A 172 24.64 -2.73 25.41
CA CYS A 172 24.65 -1.50 26.20
C CYS A 172 26.07 -0.98 26.46
N PRO A 173 26.83 -0.67 25.40
CA PRO A 173 28.25 -0.29 25.54
C PRO A 173 28.39 1.00 26.36
N GLY A 174 29.32 0.99 27.31
CA GLY A 174 29.59 2.10 28.22
C GLY A 174 28.60 2.25 29.38
N LEU A 175 27.51 1.48 29.40
CA LEU A 175 26.61 1.34 30.54
C LEU A 175 26.86 0.08 31.32
N VAL A 176 27.10 -1.04 30.63
CA VAL A 176 27.37 -2.34 31.22
C VAL A 176 28.84 -2.70 31.00
N THR A 177 29.57 -2.93 32.09
CA THR A 177 31.00 -3.30 32.06
C THR A 177 31.27 -4.77 32.32
N ASP A 178 30.34 -5.46 33.04
CA ASP A 178 30.42 -6.86 33.34
C ASP A 178 29.93 -7.72 32.16
N PRO A 179 30.77 -8.49 31.45
CA PRO A 179 30.34 -9.26 30.30
C PRO A 179 29.44 -10.46 30.67
N SER A 180 29.40 -10.84 31.95
CA SER A 180 28.60 -11.96 32.45
C SER A 180 27.21 -11.52 32.99
N LEU A 181 26.92 -10.22 32.96
CA LEU A 181 25.64 -9.70 33.44
C LEU A 181 24.50 -10.17 32.55
N GLU A 182 23.55 -10.87 33.14
CA GLU A 182 22.29 -11.29 32.52
C GLU A 182 21.10 -10.78 33.32
N LEU A 183 20.03 -10.42 32.64
CA LEU A 183 18.76 -10.10 33.29
C LEU A 183 18.01 -11.38 33.67
N SER A 184 17.39 -11.36 34.84
CA SER A 184 16.43 -12.37 35.25
C SER A 184 15.18 -12.25 34.40
N GLN A 185 14.70 -13.34 33.85
CA GLN A 185 13.47 -13.32 33.05
C GLN A 185 12.24 -13.29 33.98
N HIS A 186 11.34 -12.35 33.70
CA HIS A 186 10.04 -12.32 34.34
C HIS A 186 9.25 -13.58 33.94
N GLN A 187 8.47 -14.15 34.89
CA GLN A 187 7.77 -15.43 34.69
C GLN A 187 6.91 -15.49 33.41
N ASN A 188 6.27 -14.38 33.03
CA ASN A 188 5.42 -14.30 31.84
C ASN A 188 6.21 -14.11 30.53
N LEU A 189 7.52 -13.84 30.60
CA LEU A 189 8.42 -13.67 29.46
C LEU A 189 9.46 -14.79 29.35
N THR A 190 9.30 -15.86 30.16
CA THR A 190 10.24 -16.99 30.15
C THR A 190 10.02 -17.86 28.92
N ALA A 191 11.10 -18.24 28.26
CA ALA A 191 11.07 -19.18 27.15
C ALA A 191 10.55 -20.56 27.58
N GLU A 192 9.55 -21.09 26.88
CA GLU A 192 8.91 -22.38 27.16
C GLU A 192 9.89 -23.57 26.98
N ILE A 193 10.84 -23.46 26.02
CA ILE A 193 11.80 -24.50 25.67
C ILE A 193 13.22 -24.00 26.02
N PRO A 194 13.72 -24.23 27.24
CA PRO A 194 14.99 -23.67 27.71
C PRO A 194 16.19 -24.09 26.86
N GLN A 195 16.18 -25.29 26.26
CA GLN A 195 17.25 -25.77 25.40
C GLN A 195 17.37 -25.02 24.07
N ALA A 196 16.34 -24.30 23.67
CA ALA A 196 16.35 -23.47 22.47
C ALA A 196 16.84 -22.03 22.73
N ILE A 197 17.17 -21.68 23.98
CA ILE A 197 17.68 -20.34 24.33
C ILE A 197 19.12 -20.19 23.84
N HIS A 198 19.35 -19.13 23.04
CA HIS A 198 20.67 -18.80 22.49
C HIS A 198 21.44 -17.83 23.40
N LYS A 199 21.79 -18.29 24.60
CA LYS A 199 22.71 -17.51 25.45
C LYS A 199 24.05 -17.40 24.76
N SER A 200 24.56 -16.18 24.59
CA SER A 200 25.82 -15.93 23.88
C SER A 200 26.80 -15.08 24.70
N GLY A 201 28.08 -15.14 24.34
CA GLY A 201 29.16 -14.43 25.05
C GLY A 201 29.52 -15.08 26.37
N ALA A 202 29.91 -14.30 27.37
CA ALA A 202 30.39 -14.76 28.67
C ALA A 202 29.32 -15.50 29.48
N ALA A 203 28.04 -15.20 29.25
CA ALA A 203 26.86 -15.86 29.84
C ALA A 203 26.71 -17.33 29.38
N GLN A 204 27.33 -17.72 28.25
CA GLN A 204 27.31 -19.11 27.79
C GLN A 204 28.26 -19.96 28.62
N THR A 205 27.75 -20.99 29.25
CA THR A 205 28.52 -21.89 30.13
C THR A 205 29.24 -23.02 29.39
N TYR A 206 28.77 -23.36 28.17
CA TYR A 206 29.39 -24.42 27.36
C TYR A 206 30.49 -23.86 26.45
N ASP A 207 31.75 -24.27 26.68
CA ASP A 207 32.91 -23.64 26.04
C ASP A 207 33.10 -24.04 24.56
N LYS A 208 32.56 -25.16 24.11
CA LYS A 208 32.77 -25.69 22.75
C LYS A 208 31.74 -25.23 21.72
N THR A 209 30.84 -24.33 22.07
CA THR A 209 29.85 -23.78 21.15
C THR A 209 30.31 -22.48 20.51
N LYS A 210 29.82 -22.20 19.29
CA LYS A 210 30.02 -20.91 18.62
C LYS A 210 29.36 -19.74 19.38
N LEU A 211 28.35 -20.02 20.21
CA LEU A 211 27.68 -19.04 21.08
C LEU A 211 28.62 -18.41 22.11
N LYS A 212 29.76 -19.07 22.44
CA LYS A 212 30.73 -18.51 23.39
C LYS A 212 31.38 -17.22 22.90
N ASN A 213 31.31 -16.92 21.60
CA ASN A 213 31.83 -15.68 21.04
C ASN A 213 30.96 -14.49 21.51
N GLU A 214 31.57 -13.51 22.19
CA GLU A 214 30.94 -12.30 22.69
C GLU A 214 30.23 -11.47 21.60
N ASN A 215 30.76 -11.53 20.37
CA ASN A 215 30.21 -10.82 19.22
C ASN A 215 29.21 -11.67 18.41
N TRP A 216 28.87 -12.90 18.87
CA TRP A 216 28.00 -13.79 18.10
C TRP A 216 26.65 -13.14 17.74
N TYR A 217 26.00 -12.50 18.70
CA TYR A 217 24.67 -11.92 18.49
C TYR A 217 24.70 -10.86 17.37
N PHE A 218 25.57 -9.86 17.47
CA PHE A 218 25.61 -8.72 16.54
C PHE A 218 26.37 -9.03 15.23
N HIS A 219 27.40 -9.85 15.27
CA HIS A 219 28.27 -10.11 14.11
C HIS A 219 27.96 -11.42 13.37
N THR A 220 27.19 -12.32 13.99
CA THR A 220 26.82 -13.59 13.36
C THR A 220 25.33 -13.74 13.21
N PHE A 221 24.58 -13.62 14.31
CA PHE A 221 23.12 -13.84 14.30
C PHE A 221 22.39 -12.80 13.46
N LEU A 222 22.45 -11.53 13.81
CA LEU A 222 21.73 -10.48 13.08
C LEU A 222 22.06 -10.42 11.58
N PRO A 223 23.33 -10.45 11.12
CA PRO A 223 23.66 -10.47 9.70
C PRO A 223 23.11 -11.70 8.96
N ARG A 224 23.10 -12.87 9.63
CA ARG A 224 22.55 -14.10 9.03
C ARG A 224 21.03 -14.10 8.95
N MET A 225 20.35 -13.46 9.90
CA MET A 225 18.89 -13.35 9.92
C MET A 225 18.37 -12.33 8.90
N LYS A 226 19.16 -11.31 8.57
CA LYS A 226 18.76 -10.22 7.66
C LYS A 226 18.14 -10.68 6.33
N PRO A 227 18.65 -11.70 5.61
CA PRO A 227 18.03 -12.19 4.36
C PRO A 227 16.65 -12.85 4.55
N TYR A 228 16.35 -13.30 5.76
CA TYR A 228 15.07 -13.95 6.11
C TYR A 228 14.02 -12.97 6.61
N ARG A 229 14.40 -11.70 6.84
CA ARG A 229 13.50 -10.67 7.36
C ARG A 229 12.36 -10.41 6.39
N LYS A 230 11.11 -10.46 6.90
CA LYS A 230 9.87 -10.18 6.15
C LYS A 230 9.27 -8.83 6.49
N GLY A 231 9.53 -8.32 7.68
CA GLY A 231 8.97 -7.04 8.11
C GLY A 231 9.06 -6.84 9.61
N TYR A 232 8.10 -6.11 10.13
CA TYR A 232 8.05 -5.67 11.52
C TYR A 232 7.02 -6.45 12.32
N TYR A 233 7.34 -6.76 13.57
CA TYR A 233 6.38 -7.26 14.53
C TYR A 233 5.66 -6.06 15.17
N VAL A 234 4.35 -6.04 15.08
CA VAL A 234 3.54 -4.89 15.49
C VAL A 234 2.51 -5.29 16.54
N TYR A 235 2.31 -4.37 17.50
CA TYR A 235 1.34 -4.53 18.58
C TYR A 235 0.21 -3.51 18.44
N ASP A 236 -1.02 -3.93 18.73
CA ASP A 236 -2.13 -3.00 18.87
C ASP A 236 -1.98 -2.22 20.20
N ARG A 237 -2.25 -0.91 20.17
CA ARG A 237 -2.19 -0.03 21.35
C ARG A 237 -3.07 -0.54 22.50
N LYS A 238 -4.16 -1.23 22.19
CA LYS A 238 -5.02 -1.85 23.22
C LYS A 238 -4.35 -3.03 23.92
N SER A 239 -3.63 -3.87 23.18
CA SER A 239 -2.87 -4.99 23.74
C SER A 239 -1.75 -4.47 24.64
N ILE A 240 -1.02 -3.44 24.20
CA ILE A 240 0.04 -2.80 25.00
C ILE A 240 -0.52 -2.31 26.34
N ARG A 241 -1.66 -1.63 26.31
CA ARG A 241 -2.30 -1.13 27.53
C ARG A 241 -2.86 -2.25 28.42
N SER A 242 -3.39 -3.33 27.87
CA SER A 242 -3.98 -4.42 28.65
C SER A 242 -2.95 -5.22 29.46
N GLU A 243 -1.70 -5.29 29.01
CA GLU A 243 -0.61 -5.98 29.67
C GLU A 243 0.19 -5.10 30.65
N SER A 244 -0.06 -3.80 30.71
CA SER A 244 0.69 -2.83 31.55
C SER A 244 0.64 -3.14 33.05
N SER A 245 -0.31 -3.94 33.51
CA SER A 245 -0.41 -4.34 34.91
C SER A 245 0.78 -5.19 35.40
N TRP A 246 1.41 -5.95 34.51
CA TRP A 246 2.55 -6.82 34.83
C TRP A 246 3.78 -6.57 33.95
N ARG A 247 3.61 -5.83 32.82
CA ARG A 247 4.65 -5.60 31.82
C ARG A 247 5.06 -4.13 31.82
N LYS A 248 6.34 -3.87 32.06
CA LYS A 248 6.90 -2.52 32.12
C LYS A 248 7.40 -2.10 30.75
N TRP A 249 6.48 -1.91 29.81
CA TRP A 249 6.75 -1.50 28.46
C TRP A 249 6.02 -0.22 28.08
N ALA A 250 6.55 0.52 27.16
CA ALA A 250 5.99 1.79 26.71
C ALA A 250 6.27 2.04 25.23
N ILE A 251 5.49 2.95 24.64
CA ILE A 251 5.65 3.42 23.27
C ILE A 251 6.52 4.69 23.29
N VAL A 252 7.58 4.68 22.49
CA VAL A 252 8.46 5.83 22.25
C VAL A 252 8.67 5.99 20.75
N ASN A 253 8.13 7.05 20.15
CA ASN A 253 8.26 7.33 18.73
C ASN A 253 7.89 6.11 17.85
N ASP A 254 6.69 5.56 18.11
CA ASP A 254 6.11 4.35 17.47
C ASP A 254 6.85 3.03 17.74
N ARG A 255 8.00 3.06 18.40
CA ARG A 255 8.73 1.86 18.86
C ARG A 255 8.27 1.46 20.25
N ILE A 256 8.33 0.17 20.52
CA ILE A 256 7.97 -0.39 21.82
C ILE A 256 9.23 -0.92 22.50
N TYR A 257 9.48 -0.41 23.69
CA TYR A 257 10.58 -0.88 24.53
C TYR A 257 10.01 -1.54 25.77
N ASP A 258 10.60 -2.68 26.17
CA ASP A 258 10.14 -3.48 27.29
C ASP A 258 11.24 -3.61 28.36
N LEU A 259 11.05 -2.93 29.48
CA LEU A 259 11.95 -2.97 30.63
C LEU A 259 11.52 -4.00 31.69
N SER A 260 10.55 -4.88 31.44
CA SER A 260 10.01 -5.83 32.44
C SER A 260 11.11 -6.69 33.07
N ASN A 261 12.00 -7.28 32.25
CA ASN A 261 13.08 -8.10 32.75
C ASN A 261 14.14 -7.27 33.51
N TYR A 262 14.32 -6.00 33.13
CA TYR A 262 15.22 -5.08 33.80
C TYR A 262 14.74 -4.74 35.21
N VAL A 263 13.49 -4.27 35.33
CA VAL A 263 12.86 -3.94 36.60
C VAL A 263 12.80 -5.17 37.50
N TYR A 264 12.39 -6.33 36.97
CA TYR A 264 12.36 -7.59 37.70
C TYR A 264 13.75 -8.02 38.23
N SER A 265 14.81 -7.75 37.44
CA SER A 265 16.18 -8.04 37.88
C SER A 265 16.63 -7.13 39.03
N GLN A 266 16.27 -5.83 39.00
CA GLN A 266 16.54 -4.90 40.09
C GLN A 266 15.83 -5.30 41.37
N GLU A 267 14.56 -5.72 41.28
CA GLU A 267 13.78 -6.21 42.45
C GLU A 267 14.40 -7.47 43.09
N ARG A 268 14.98 -8.35 42.26
CA ARG A 268 15.64 -9.57 42.74
C ARG A 268 17.05 -9.33 43.31
N HIS A 269 17.70 -8.28 42.88
CA HIS A 269 19.09 -7.97 43.26
C HIS A 269 19.21 -6.52 43.76
N PRO A 270 18.47 -6.11 44.80
CA PRO A 270 18.37 -4.72 45.24
C PRO A 270 19.69 -4.16 45.82
N ALA A 271 20.63 -5.03 46.18
CA ALA A 271 21.92 -4.64 46.74
C ALA A 271 23.06 -4.66 45.69
N ASP A 272 22.77 -5.00 44.45
CA ASP A 272 23.80 -5.10 43.39
C ASP A 272 23.59 -4.00 42.34
N ASP A 273 24.39 -2.93 42.43
CA ASP A 273 24.34 -1.78 41.55
C ASP A 273 24.56 -2.10 40.07
N LYS A 274 25.07 -3.30 39.75
CA LYS A 274 25.25 -3.73 38.36
C LYS A 274 23.95 -3.80 37.57
N TYR A 275 22.82 -4.03 38.25
CA TYR A 275 21.48 -4.05 37.64
C TYR A 275 20.85 -2.65 37.50
N SER A 276 21.53 -1.58 37.95
CA SER A 276 21.02 -0.19 37.89
C SER A 276 21.80 0.64 36.86
N PHE A 277 22.00 0.14 35.63
CA PHE A 277 22.81 0.80 34.61
C PHE A 277 22.04 1.83 33.75
N LEU A 278 20.71 1.79 33.71
CA LEU A 278 19.87 2.80 33.07
C LEU A 278 19.63 3.99 34.03
N PRO A 279 19.35 5.21 33.51
CA PRO A 279 18.92 6.34 34.37
C PRO A 279 17.67 5.97 35.16
N ASN A 280 17.66 6.29 36.46
CA ASN A 280 16.52 6.01 37.35
C ASN A 280 15.25 6.70 36.87
N ASP A 281 15.34 7.97 36.47
CA ASP A 281 14.20 8.75 35.97
C ASP A 281 13.56 8.09 34.72
N LEU A 282 14.36 7.40 33.93
CA LEU A 282 13.84 6.63 32.78
C LEU A 282 13.08 5.40 33.22
N VAL A 283 13.60 4.69 34.19
CA VAL A 283 12.95 3.47 34.74
C VAL A 283 11.64 3.84 35.42
N ASP A 284 11.65 4.92 36.21
CA ASP A 284 10.46 5.47 36.87
C ASP A 284 9.39 5.91 35.87
N LEU A 285 9.80 6.50 34.74
CA LEU A 285 8.89 6.88 33.66
C LEU A 285 8.21 5.65 33.05
N PHE A 286 8.96 4.58 32.78
CA PHE A 286 8.39 3.32 32.25
C PHE A 286 7.50 2.60 33.23
N ASP A 287 7.79 2.71 34.54
CA ASP A 287 6.96 2.13 35.58
C ASP A 287 5.65 2.90 35.77
N ALA A 288 5.74 4.22 35.82
CA ALA A 288 4.59 5.10 36.07
C ALA A 288 3.61 5.15 34.88
N GLN A 289 4.12 5.07 33.67
CA GLN A 289 3.32 5.19 32.44
C GLN A 289 3.39 3.91 31.58
N ALA A 290 3.46 2.74 32.21
CA ALA A 290 3.46 1.47 31.51
C ALA A 290 2.23 1.34 30.60
N GLY A 291 2.45 0.91 29.35
CA GLY A 291 1.38 0.70 28.37
C GLY A 291 0.96 1.96 27.60
N GLU A 292 1.52 3.12 27.92
CA GLU A 292 1.18 4.40 27.29
C GLU A 292 2.24 4.85 26.28
N ASP A 293 1.90 5.92 25.55
CA ASP A 293 2.81 6.61 24.65
C ASP A 293 3.53 7.72 25.46
N ILE A 294 4.80 7.48 25.75
CA ILE A 294 5.63 8.37 26.58
C ILE A 294 6.60 9.19 25.73
N SER A 295 6.41 9.28 24.42
CA SER A 295 7.37 9.90 23.49
C SER A 295 7.82 11.30 23.94
N SER A 296 6.88 12.17 24.33
CA SER A 296 7.19 13.55 24.75
C SER A 296 8.01 13.63 26.04
N ASP A 297 7.65 12.81 27.03
CA ASP A 297 8.31 12.80 28.34
C ASP A 297 9.69 12.14 28.22
N PHE A 298 9.78 11.10 27.38
CA PHE A 298 11.03 10.45 27.03
C PHE A 298 12.01 11.41 26.34
N ASP A 299 11.56 12.16 25.32
CA ASP A 299 12.41 13.10 24.60
C ASP A 299 12.90 14.22 25.54
N ALA A 300 12.02 14.77 26.40
CA ALA A 300 12.39 15.77 27.39
C ALA A 300 13.44 15.26 28.40
N LEU A 301 13.26 14.00 28.86
CA LEU A 301 14.21 13.34 29.77
C LEU A 301 15.56 13.12 29.08
N MET A 302 15.54 12.57 27.84
CA MET A 302 16.76 12.31 27.10
C MET A 302 17.52 13.61 26.77
N ASP A 303 16.82 14.73 26.55
CA ASP A 303 17.42 16.04 26.32
C ASP A 303 18.08 16.59 27.57
N SER A 304 17.64 16.21 28.75
CA SER A 304 18.27 16.58 30.03
C SER A 304 19.60 15.88 30.32
N LEU A 305 19.83 14.72 29.64
CA LEU A 305 21.04 13.92 29.83
C LEU A 305 22.24 14.49 29.08
N PRO A 306 23.48 14.31 29.60
CA PRO A 306 24.70 14.57 28.83
C PRO A 306 24.71 13.80 27.51
N SER A 307 25.21 14.41 26.44
CA SER A 307 25.16 13.83 25.07
C SER A 307 25.71 12.42 24.99
N ASN A 308 26.80 12.10 25.70
CA ASN A 308 27.37 10.75 25.74
C ASN A 308 26.41 9.76 26.42
N ARG A 309 25.85 10.14 27.58
CA ARG A 309 24.91 9.26 28.31
C ARG A 309 23.61 9.06 27.54
N ARG A 310 23.10 10.10 26.89
CA ARG A 310 21.95 10.03 25.98
C ARG A 310 22.18 8.98 24.89
N HIS A 311 23.30 9.09 24.16
CA HIS A 311 23.64 8.16 23.08
C HIS A 311 23.76 6.70 23.57
N GLN A 312 24.44 6.50 24.69
CA GLN A 312 24.60 5.17 25.31
C GLN A 312 23.26 4.58 25.75
N THR A 313 22.39 5.39 26.37
CA THR A 313 21.04 4.98 26.80
C THR A 313 20.18 4.60 25.61
N GLN A 314 20.14 5.45 24.58
CA GLN A 314 19.38 5.16 23.36
C GLN A 314 19.87 3.89 22.67
N GLN A 315 21.17 3.71 22.51
CA GLN A 315 21.76 2.53 21.93
C GLN A 315 21.43 1.26 22.72
N CYS A 316 21.45 1.35 24.04
CA CYS A 316 21.08 0.24 24.92
C CYS A 316 19.61 -0.14 24.76
N LEU A 317 18.71 0.84 24.74
CA LEU A 317 17.29 0.62 24.51
C LEU A 317 17.04 -0.03 23.15
N ASP A 318 17.64 0.51 22.08
CA ASP A 318 17.46 -0.01 20.73
C ASP A 318 18.00 -1.45 20.56
N ASN A 319 19.10 -1.77 21.22
CA ASN A 319 19.75 -3.07 21.08
C ASN A 319 19.13 -4.15 21.96
N ALA A 320 18.78 -3.82 23.21
CA ALA A 320 18.46 -4.82 24.23
C ALA A 320 16.98 -4.85 24.67
N PHE A 321 16.26 -3.77 24.47
CA PHE A 321 14.89 -3.61 25.01
C PHE A 321 13.83 -3.38 23.95
N HIS A 322 14.19 -3.21 22.67
CA HIS A 322 13.25 -3.07 21.58
C HIS A 322 12.56 -4.40 21.29
N VAL A 323 11.21 -4.39 21.32
CA VAL A 323 10.40 -5.61 21.13
C VAL A 323 9.44 -5.52 19.94
N GLY A 324 9.24 -4.35 19.35
CA GLY A 324 8.34 -4.15 18.23
C GLY A 324 7.96 -2.71 17.98
N GLN A 325 6.91 -2.55 17.20
CA GLN A 325 6.36 -1.23 16.86
C GLN A 325 4.84 -1.21 17.11
N THR A 326 4.26 -0.01 17.21
CA THR A 326 2.81 0.13 17.16
C THR A 326 2.28 -0.24 15.77
N ASP A 327 1.08 -0.78 15.68
CA ASP A 327 0.47 -1.11 14.40
C ASP A 327 0.11 0.16 13.61
N PHE A 328 1.05 0.62 12.80
CA PHE A 328 0.92 1.81 11.96
C PHE A 328 -0.15 1.68 10.87
N ARG A 329 -0.66 0.46 10.58
CA ARG A 329 -1.76 0.23 9.63
C ARG A 329 -3.07 0.86 10.09
N GLN A 330 -3.21 1.10 11.40
CA GLN A 330 -4.37 1.79 12.00
C GLN A 330 -4.21 3.31 12.03
N GLU A 331 -3.07 3.85 11.64
CA GLU A 331 -2.87 5.28 11.56
C GLU A 331 -3.71 5.93 10.44
N PRO A 332 -4.12 7.19 10.62
CA PRO A 332 -4.98 7.89 9.67
C PRO A 332 -4.47 7.84 8.22
N LYS A 333 -3.15 7.95 8.00
CA LYS A 333 -2.53 7.89 6.67
C LYS A 333 -2.75 6.57 5.95
N CYS A 334 -2.69 5.44 6.66
CA CYS A 334 -2.92 4.10 6.11
C CYS A 334 -4.42 3.80 5.98
N VAL A 335 -5.23 4.24 6.94
CA VAL A 335 -6.69 4.05 6.94
C VAL A 335 -7.36 4.85 5.82
N VAL A 336 -6.94 6.10 5.57
CA VAL A 336 -7.43 6.93 4.46
C VAL A 336 -7.23 6.23 3.12
N GLN A 337 -6.11 5.57 2.91
CA GLN A 337 -5.87 4.78 1.70
C GLN A 337 -6.96 3.74 1.45
N ASN A 338 -7.34 2.97 2.47
CA ASN A 338 -8.36 1.93 2.36
C ASN A 338 -9.74 2.52 2.03
N TYR A 339 -10.11 3.63 2.67
CA TYR A 339 -11.37 4.31 2.36
C TYR A 339 -11.39 4.92 0.96
N LEU A 340 -10.28 5.48 0.50
CA LEU A 340 -10.17 5.97 -0.87
C LEU A 340 -10.31 4.83 -1.88
N LEU A 341 -9.64 3.69 -1.68
CA LEU A 341 -9.78 2.51 -2.53
C LEU A 341 -11.24 2.01 -2.56
N LEU A 342 -11.88 1.93 -1.40
CA LEU A 342 -13.29 1.56 -1.31
C LEU A 342 -14.17 2.51 -2.10
N SER A 343 -13.99 3.83 -1.93
CA SER A 343 -14.80 4.86 -2.62
C SER A 343 -14.69 4.74 -4.13
N PHE A 344 -13.46 4.58 -4.66
CA PHE A 344 -13.26 4.41 -6.10
C PHE A 344 -13.82 3.08 -6.62
N SER A 345 -13.70 2.00 -5.85
CA SER A 345 -14.29 0.70 -6.20
C SER A 345 -15.82 0.80 -6.30
N VAL A 346 -16.45 1.49 -5.37
CA VAL A 346 -17.91 1.74 -5.39
C VAL A 346 -18.30 2.58 -6.62
N LEU A 347 -17.56 3.65 -6.94
CA LEU A 347 -17.82 4.48 -8.13
C LEU A 347 -17.72 3.67 -9.43
N ILE A 348 -16.69 2.82 -9.56
CA ILE A 348 -16.51 1.94 -10.72
C ILE A 348 -17.69 0.94 -10.80
N PHE A 349 -18.02 0.32 -9.68
CA PHE A 349 -19.15 -0.62 -9.61
C PHE A 349 -20.47 0.06 -10.01
N CYS A 350 -20.77 1.24 -9.46
CA CYS A 350 -21.97 1.99 -9.82
C CYS A 350 -22.02 2.35 -11.31
N SER A 351 -20.87 2.72 -11.89
CA SER A 351 -20.77 3.04 -13.33
C SER A 351 -21.05 1.82 -14.20
N ILE A 352 -20.50 0.66 -13.85
CA ILE A 352 -20.73 -0.61 -14.56
C ILE A 352 -22.18 -1.04 -14.40
N PHE A 353 -22.73 -0.93 -13.18
CA PHE A 353 -24.12 -1.30 -12.87
C PHE A 353 -25.12 -0.42 -13.63
N ALA A 354 -24.88 0.89 -13.69
CA ALA A 354 -25.72 1.81 -14.48
C ALA A 354 -25.71 1.45 -15.97
N LYS A 355 -24.55 1.10 -16.53
CA LYS A 355 -24.45 0.64 -17.93
C LYS A 355 -25.18 -0.69 -18.13
N PHE A 356 -25.07 -1.61 -17.18
CA PHE A 356 -25.79 -2.88 -17.22
C PHE A 356 -27.32 -2.66 -17.22
N LEU A 357 -27.83 -1.80 -16.31
CA LEU A 357 -29.24 -1.44 -16.28
C LEU A 357 -29.71 -0.80 -17.60
N SER A 358 -28.89 0.07 -18.18
CA SER A 358 -29.20 0.69 -19.48
C SER A 358 -29.23 -0.37 -20.60
N ALA A 359 -28.38 -1.39 -20.54
CA ALA A 359 -28.38 -2.47 -21.51
C ALA A 359 -29.63 -3.38 -21.42
N LEU A 360 -30.27 -3.47 -20.26
CA LEU A 360 -31.51 -4.23 -20.07
C LEU A 360 -32.73 -3.65 -20.79
N GLN A 361 -32.59 -2.46 -21.40
CA GLN A 361 -33.66 -1.79 -22.17
C GLN A 361 -35.01 -1.78 -21.46
N LEU A 362 -35.00 -1.39 -20.18
CA LEU A 362 -36.22 -1.33 -19.34
C LEU A 362 -37.22 -0.28 -19.80
N ALA A 363 -36.80 0.65 -20.66
CA ALA A 363 -37.70 1.66 -21.22
C ALA A 363 -38.56 1.08 -22.33
N HIS A 364 -39.86 1.30 -22.23
CA HIS A 364 -40.79 1.01 -23.32
C HIS A 364 -40.45 1.95 -24.50
N ARG A 365 -40.17 1.41 -25.67
CA ARG A 365 -40.00 2.23 -26.88
C ARG A 365 -41.39 2.65 -27.35
N PRO A 366 -41.73 3.94 -27.31
CA PRO A 366 -42.98 4.38 -27.93
C PRO A 366 -42.91 4.07 -29.43
N THR A 367 -43.98 3.54 -29.98
CA THR A 367 -44.08 3.40 -31.43
C THR A 367 -43.91 4.77 -32.05
N PRO A 368 -43.04 4.97 -33.04
CA PRO A 368 -42.85 6.26 -33.66
C PRO A 368 -44.20 6.71 -34.28
N GLU A 369 -44.65 7.91 -33.90
CA GLU A 369 -45.78 8.53 -34.55
C GLU A 369 -45.46 8.77 -36.02
N GLN A 370 -46.35 8.40 -36.91
CA GLN A 370 -46.25 8.76 -38.33
C GLN A 370 -46.31 10.29 -38.44
N GLN A 371 -45.18 10.88 -38.74
CA GLN A 371 -45.11 12.33 -38.97
C GLN A 371 -45.24 12.57 -40.47
N GLU A 372 -46.26 13.27 -40.89
CA GLU A 372 -46.45 13.80 -42.25
C GLU A 372 -45.46 14.96 -42.48
N ARG A 373 -44.15 14.67 -42.47
CA ARG A 373 -43.13 15.64 -42.78
C ARG A 373 -42.36 15.17 -44.02
N PHE A 374 -42.22 16.09 -44.98
CA PHE A 374 -41.35 15.89 -46.12
C PHE A 374 -39.89 15.82 -45.65
N VAL A 375 -39.19 14.72 -45.88
CA VAL A 375 -37.78 14.55 -45.60
C VAL A 375 -37.03 14.64 -46.91
N ILE A 376 -36.17 15.64 -47.05
CA ILE A 376 -35.22 15.75 -48.17
C ILE A 376 -33.99 14.95 -47.81
N CYS A 377 -33.80 13.79 -48.46
CA CYS A 377 -32.59 13.01 -48.34
C CYS A 377 -31.54 13.54 -49.33
N HIS A 378 -30.49 14.17 -48.80
CA HIS A 378 -29.34 14.58 -49.62
C HIS A 378 -28.30 13.45 -49.65
N VAL A 379 -28.21 12.75 -50.81
CA VAL A 379 -27.21 11.71 -51.02
C VAL A 379 -26.04 12.32 -51.77
N PRO A 380 -24.91 12.60 -51.10
CA PRO A 380 -23.73 13.12 -51.78
C PRO A 380 -23.03 12.01 -52.58
N CYS A 381 -23.14 12.03 -53.86
CA CYS A 381 -22.45 11.12 -54.79
C CYS A 381 -21.19 11.75 -55.35
N TYR A 382 -20.04 11.14 -55.16
CA TYR A 382 -18.76 11.65 -55.61
C TYR A 382 -18.23 10.98 -56.88
N THR A 383 -18.49 9.72 -57.06
CA THR A 383 -17.93 8.90 -58.15
C THR A 383 -18.88 7.83 -58.70
N GLU A 384 -20.09 7.77 -58.18
CA GLU A 384 -21.05 6.73 -58.56
C GLU A 384 -21.87 7.19 -59.77
N GLY A 385 -21.94 6.35 -60.82
CA GLY A 385 -22.72 6.61 -62.01
C GLY A 385 -24.22 6.44 -61.74
N GLU A 386 -25.02 7.01 -62.67
CA GLU A 386 -26.52 7.00 -62.59
C GLU A 386 -27.11 5.60 -62.37
N GLU A 387 -26.46 4.57 -62.94
CA GLU A 387 -26.93 3.16 -62.82
C GLU A 387 -26.75 2.58 -61.40
N SER A 388 -25.70 3.00 -60.70
CA SER A 388 -25.46 2.59 -59.30
C SER A 388 -26.47 3.24 -58.36
N LEU A 389 -26.77 4.52 -58.62
CA LEU A 389 -27.78 5.25 -57.82
C LEU A 389 -29.18 4.69 -57.99
N ARG A 390 -29.54 4.33 -59.21
CA ARG A 390 -30.87 3.74 -59.52
C ARG A 390 -31.07 2.41 -58.77
N LYS A 391 -30.04 1.52 -58.75
CA LYS A 391 -30.11 0.26 -57.98
C LYS A 391 -30.21 0.42 -56.49
N THR A 392 -29.84 1.57 -55.94
CA THR A 392 -29.91 1.84 -54.50
C THR A 392 -31.26 2.46 -54.12
N ILE A 393 -31.98 3.10 -55.07
CA ILE A 393 -33.27 3.78 -54.83
C ILE A 393 -34.45 2.83 -55.16
N GLU A 394 -34.29 1.87 -56.08
CA GLU A 394 -35.24 0.79 -56.37
C GLU A 394 -35.14 -0.30 -55.29
#